data_404e80c4b7edc34090d470efd4c9cbd6
#
_entry.id   404e80c4b7edc34090d470efd4c9cbd6
#
_cell.length_a   1.000
_cell.length_b   1.000
_cell.length_c   1.000
_cell.angle_alpha   90.00
_cell.angle_beta   90.00
_cell.angle_gamma   90.00
#
_symmetry.space_group_name_H-M   'P 1'
#
loop_
_entity.id
_entity.type
_entity.pdbx_description
1 polymer ?
#
loop_
_entity_poly.entity_id
_entity_poly.type
_entity_poly.pdbx_seq_one_letter_code
_entity_poly.pdbx_strand_id
1 'polypeptide(L)'
;MSNLLNEKFSTRAKNALKAAQMISRELLDPSIGTQHLLYGIVGELSSFASEVLLKNRVSLDTLRQELKREQDLQVFVNFWRPKLSENLRQTLLLAAIAASKYQYQFIGTEHFLYGIVDQDENRAKKIMRRMNIEPNEIKKNLLSIFENVSKFPDVASRDQIRDPGEPSPAASGALEYFTIDLTQKAKDGRIDPLIGRKPEVERLISIINRRTKNNPVLLGEPGVGKTAIVEGLA
;
A
#
# COMPACT_ATOMS: atom_id res chain seq x y z
N MET A 1 -6.00 0.01 -23.74
CA MET A 1 -5.80 0.96 -22.64
C MET A 1 -4.77 1.93 -23.11
N SER A 2 -5.09 3.21 -23.12
CA SER A 2 -4.20 4.26 -23.62
C SER A 2 -2.92 4.33 -22.80
N ASN A 3 -1.78 4.62 -23.44
CA ASN A 3 -0.47 4.83 -22.80
C ASN A 3 -0.53 5.80 -21.61
N LEU A 4 -1.45 6.76 -21.63
CA LEU A 4 -1.70 7.76 -20.59
C LEU A 4 -2.09 7.19 -19.20
N LEU A 5 -2.84 6.07 -19.16
CA LEU A 5 -3.18 5.43 -17.89
C LEU A 5 -1.98 4.65 -17.31
N ASN A 6 -1.13 4.12 -18.18
CA ASN A 6 0.04 3.36 -17.74
C ASN A 6 1.12 4.26 -17.09
N GLU A 7 1.19 5.52 -17.47
CA GLU A 7 2.10 6.51 -16.86
C GLU A 7 1.67 6.92 -15.45
N LYS A 8 0.38 6.83 -15.15
CA LYS A 8 -0.16 7.14 -13.82
C LYS A 8 -0.07 5.99 -12.80
N PHE A 9 0.36 4.79 -13.19
CA PHE A 9 0.54 3.69 -12.25
C PHE A 9 1.89 3.80 -11.54
N SER A 10 1.90 3.59 -10.23
CA SER A 10 3.13 3.42 -9.46
C SER A 10 3.92 2.19 -9.94
N THR A 11 5.21 2.13 -9.64
CA THR A 11 6.05 0.97 -10.00
C THR A 11 5.49 -0.32 -9.44
N ARG A 12 5.04 -0.33 -8.18
CA ARG A 12 4.41 -1.48 -7.52
C ARG A 12 3.10 -1.90 -8.22
N ALA A 13 2.26 -0.94 -8.61
CA ALA A 13 1.05 -1.23 -9.36
C ALA A 13 1.35 -1.88 -10.72
N LYS A 14 2.39 -1.40 -11.43
CA LYS A 14 2.86 -2.03 -12.68
C LYS A 14 3.36 -3.44 -12.47
N ASN A 15 4.11 -3.68 -11.39
CA ASN A 15 4.59 -5.03 -11.04
C ASN A 15 3.43 -5.97 -10.71
N ALA A 16 2.46 -5.52 -9.92
CA ALA A 16 1.26 -6.32 -9.62
C ALA A 16 0.48 -6.70 -10.88
N LEU A 17 0.35 -5.78 -11.86
CA LEU A 17 -0.28 -6.08 -13.15
C LEU A 17 0.54 -7.08 -13.99
N LYS A 18 1.87 -6.97 -13.98
CA LYS A 18 2.75 -7.95 -14.64
C LYS A 18 2.60 -9.33 -14.01
N ALA A 19 2.62 -9.41 -12.66
CA ALA A 19 2.40 -10.66 -11.94
C ALA A 19 1.02 -11.27 -12.24
N ALA A 20 -0.03 -10.44 -12.29
CA ALA A 20 -1.37 -10.87 -12.68
C ALA A 20 -1.39 -11.46 -14.11
N GLN A 21 -0.67 -10.86 -15.04
CA GLN A 21 -0.54 -11.38 -16.39
C GLN A 21 0.24 -12.69 -16.45
N MET A 22 1.31 -12.82 -15.65
CA MET A 22 2.12 -14.04 -15.59
C MET A 22 1.31 -15.21 -15.04
N ILE A 23 0.62 -15.04 -13.90
CA ILE A 23 -0.18 -16.10 -13.30
C ILE A 23 -1.36 -16.49 -14.19
N SER A 24 -2.01 -15.55 -14.88
CA SER A 24 -3.10 -15.90 -15.79
C SER A 24 -2.64 -16.75 -16.97
N ARG A 25 -1.42 -16.53 -17.46
CA ARG A 25 -0.80 -17.37 -18.51
C ARG A 25 -0.40 -18.75 -17.97
N GLU A 26 0.18 -18.80 -16.77
CA GLU A 26 0.55 -20.06 -16.12
C GLU A 26 -0.68 -20.95 -15.93
N LEU A 27 -1.81 -20.35 -15.55
CA LEU A 27 -3.08 -21.05 -15.37
C LEU A 27 -3.87 -21.25 -16.67
N LEU A 28 -3.33 -20.83 -17.82
CA LEU A 28 -3.99 -20.94 -19.12
C LEU A 28 -5.37 -20.25 -19.17
N ASP A 29 -5.59 -19.23 -18.35
CA ASP A 29 -6.84 -18.50 -18.33
C ASP A 29 -7.01 -17.64 -19.58
N PRO A 30 -8.21 -17.60 -20.18
CA PRO A 30 -8.47 -16.85 -21.42
C PRO A 30 -8.43 -15.34 -21.21
N SER A 31 -8.53 -14.88 -19.96
CA SER A 31 -8.51 -13.46 -19.62
C SER A 31 -7.82 -13.19 -18.27
N ILE A 32 -7.20 -12.02 -18.18
CA ILE A 32 -6.67 -11.53 -16.90
C ILE A 32 -7.84 -10.98 -16.09
N GLY A 33 -8.18 -11.64 -14.98
CA GLY A 33 -9.28 -11.24 -14.10
C GLY A 33 -8.81 -10.58 -12.80
N THR A 34 -9.79 -10.16 -11.99
CA THR A 34 -9.57 -9.55 -10.66
C THR A 34 -8.84 -10.50 -9.71
N GLN A 35 -9.06 -11.81 -9.81
CA GLN A 35 -8.38 -12.84 -9.04
C GLN A 35 -6.86 -12.87 -9.31
N HIS A 36 -6.46 -12.67 -10.56
CA HIS A 36 -5.04 -12.59 -10.93
C HIS A 36 -4.41 -11.30 -10.41
N LEU A 37 -5.15 -10.18 -10.45
CA LEU A 37 -4.68 -8.92 -9.89
C LEU A 37 -4.52 -9.03 -8.37
N LEU A 38 -5.45 -9.70 -7.66
CA LEU A 38 -5.32 -9.97 -6.23
C LEU A 38 -4.03 -10.74 -5.92
N TYR A 39 -3.70 -11.77 -6.71
CA TYR A 39 -2.44 -12.49 -6.61
C TYR A 39 -1.22 -11.57 -6.79
N GLY A 40 -1.25 -10.70 -7.81
CA GLY A 40 -0.20 -9.74 -8.06
C GLY A 40 -0.02 -8.73 -6.92
N ILE A 41 -1.11 -8.27 -6.29
CA ILE A 41 -1.07 -7.34 -5.15
C ILE A 41 -0.39 -8.02 -3.94
N VAL A 42 -0.75 -9.28 -3.61
CA VAL A 42 -0.14 -10.01 -2.50
C VAL A 42 1.35 -10.25 -2.74
N GLY A 43 1.76 -10.43 -4.00
CA GLY A 43 3.16 -10.61 -4.39
C GLY A 43 4.05 -9.39 -4.17
N GLU A 44 3.48 -8.20 -4.09
CA GLU A 44 4.20 -6.96 -3.80
C GLU A 44 4.36 -6.75 -2.28
N LEU A 45 5.22 -7.55 -1.64
CA LEU A 45 5.37 -7.67 -0.18
C LEU A 45 5.62 -6.35 0.57
N SER A 46 6.17 -5.35 -0.09
CA SER A 46 6.42 -4.01 0.48
C SER A 46 5.26 -3.03 0.24
N SER A 47 4.12 -3.50 -0.27
CA SER A 47 2.97 -2.64 -0.52
C SER A 47 1.99 -2.66 0.65
N PHE A 48 1.37 -1.51 0.91
CA PHE A 48 0.32 -1.41 1.94
C PHE A 48 -0.83 -2.40 1.69
N ALA A 49 -1.27 -2.54 0.43
CA ALA A 49 -2.33 -3.48 0.06
C ALA A 49 -1.95 -4.94 0.38
N SER A 50 -0.69 -5.32 0.14
CA SER A 50 -0.18 -6.63 0.52
C SER A 50 -0.20 -6.84 2.04
N GLU A 51 0.20 -5.84 2.83
CA GLU A 51 0.15 -5.96 4.30
C GLU A 51 -1.28 -6.14 4.83
N VAL A 52 -2.25 -5.39 4.29
CA VAL A 52 -3.67 -5.56 4.65
C VAL A 52 -4.12 -6.98 4.36
N LEU A 53 -3.74 -7.53 3.22
CA LEU A 53 -4.10 -8.90 2.83
C LEU A 53 -3.38 -9.94 3.69
N LEU A 54 -2.09 -9.78 3.96
CA LEU A 54 -1.31 -10.69 4.82
C LEU A 54 -1.83 -10.71 6.26
N LYS A 55 -2.21 -9.56 6.84
CA LYS A 55 -2.87 -9.51 8.15
C LYS A 55 -4.17 -10.31 8.18
N ASN A 56 -4.87 -10.40 7.06
CA ASN A 56 -6.05 -11.24 6.87
C ASN A 56 -5.71 -12.68 6.43
N ARG A 57 -4.46 -13.13 6.64
CA ARG A 57 -3.97 -14.48 6.33
C ARG A 57 -4.03 -14.88 4.85
N VAL A 58 -4.05 -13.91 3.94
CA VAL A 58 -3.95 -14.15 2.51
C VAL A 58 -2.47 -14.35 2.17
N SER A 59 -2.07 -15.55 1.76
CA SER A 59 -0.72 -15.83 1.26
C SER A 59 -0.74 -16.13 -0.24
N LEU A 60 0.42 -16.00 -0.90
CA LEU A 60 0.55 -16.37 -2.31
C LEU A 60 0.21 -17.84 -2.57
N ASP A 61 0.61 -18.73 -1.65
CA ASP A 61 0.36 -20.17 -1.81
C ASP A 61 -1.12 -20.50 -1.70
N THR A 62 -1.82 -19.91 -0.71
CA THR A 62 -3.26 -20.11 -0.55
C THR A 62 -4.04 -19.55 -1.74
N LEU A 63 -3.67 -18.36 -2.24
CA LEU A 63 -4.28 -17.80 -3.43
C LEU A 63 -4.02 -18.65 -4.67
N ARG A 64 -2.82 -19.16 -4.84
CA ARG A 64 -2.48 -20.02 -5.99
C ARG A 64 -3.29 -21.32 -5.98
N GLN A 65 -3.52 -21.90 -4.80
CA GLN A 65 -4.39 -23.07 -4.65
C GLN A 65 -5.84 -22.75 -5.01
N GLU A 66 -6.38 -21.62 -4.53
CA GLU A 66 -7.74 -21.18 -4.86
C GLU A 66 -7.92 -20.87 -6.36
N LEU A 67 -6.92 -20.25 -6.98
CA LEU A 67 -6.92 -19.99 -8.44
C LEU A 67 -6.94 -21.29 -9.24
N LYS A 68 -6.17 -22.32 -8.83
CA LYS A 68 -6.17 -23.64 -9.47
C LYS A 68 -7.50 -24.36 -9.32
N ARG A 69 -8.20 -24.20 -8.21
CA ARG A 69 -9.55 -24.77 -7.99
C ARG A 69 -10.60 -24.17 -8.92
N GLU A 70 -10.41 -22.90 -9.33
CA GLU A 70 -11.32 -22.22 -10.25
C GLU A 70 -11.00 -22.48 -11.73
N GLN A 71 -9.96 -23.23 -12.04
CA GLN A 71 -9.72 -23.65 -13.43
C GLN A 71 -10.89 -24.51 -13.89
N ASP A 72 -11.77 -23.88 -14.69
CA ASP A 72 -12.71 -24.64 -15.50
C ASP A 72 -11.89 -25.50 -16.47
N LEU A 73 -12.10 -26.80 -16.42
CA LEU A 73 -11.49 -27.81 -17.31
C LEU A 73 -11.86 -27.60 -18.80
N GLN A 74 -12.39 -26.45 -19.16
CA GLN A 74 -12.87 -26.15 -20.49
C GLN A 74 -11.92 -25.21 -21.24
N VAL A 75 -11.37 -25.81 -22.29
CA VAL A 75 -10.85 -25.18 -23.49
C VAL A 75 -9.38 -24.77 -23.49
N PHE A 76 -8.56 -25.69 -24.01
CA PHE A 76 -7.32 -25.40 -24.70
C PHE A 76 -7.57 -24.47 -25.88
N VAL A 77 -7.53 -23.18 -25.68
CA VAL A 77 -7.42 -22.21 -26.75
C VAL A 77 -6.11 -21.49 -26.59
N ASN A 78 -5.26 -21.56 -27.59
CA ASN A 78 -3.97 -20.87 -27.65
C ASN A 78 -4.13 -19.35 -27.59
N PHE A 79 -4.28 -18.78 -26.40
CA PHE A 79 -4.28 -17.33 -26.21
C PHE A 79 -2.87 -16.84 -25.89
N TRP A 80 -2.14 -16.44 -26.91
CA TRP A 80 -0.82 -15.84 -26.78
C TRP A 80 -0.84 -14.50 -26.01
N ARG A 81 -2.00 -13.83 -25.92
CA ARG A 81 -2.17 -12.57 -25.15
C ARG A 81 -3.56 -12.56 -24.51
N PRO A 82 -3.69 -12.97 -23.24
CA PRO A 82 -4.97 -12.89 -22.54
C PRO A 82 -5.43 -11.42 -22.47
N LYS A 83 -6.72 -11.19 -22.78
CA LYS A 83 -7.33 -9.87 -22.68
C LYS A 83 -7.71 -9.58 -21.23
N LEU A 84 -7.82 -8.30 -20.88
CA LEU A 84 -8.37 -7.90 -19.58
C LEU A 84 -9.87 -8.26 -19.53
N SER A 85 -10.30 -8.91 -18.44
CA SER A 85 -11.72 -9.14 -18.18
C SER A 85 -12.44 -7.81 -17.94
N GLU A 86 -13.76 -7.79 -18.13
CA GLU A 86 -14.56 -6.58 -17.89
C GLU A 86 -14.46 -6.11 -16.43
N ASN A 87 -14.57 -7.04 -15.49
CA ASN A 87 -14.40 -6.72 -14.05
C ASN A 87 -13.03 -6.15 -13.75
N LEU A 88 -11.95 -6.61 -14.40
CA LEU A 88 -10.63 -6.02 -14.21
C LEU A 88 -10.54 -4.61 -14.79
N ARG A 89 -11.15 -4.35 -15.94
CA ARG A 89 -11.21 -2.98 -16.51
C ARG A 89 -11.96 -2.04 -15.58
N GLN A 90 -13.07 -2.48 -15.02
CA GLN A 90 -13.84 -1.72 -14.04
C GLN A 90 -13.03 -1.48 -12.75
N THR A 91 -12.28 -2.49 -12.25
CA THR A 91 -11.35 -2.34 -11.14
C THR A 91 -10.35 -1.21 -11.38
N LEU A 92 -9.71 -1.20 -12.55
CA LEU A 92 -8.72 -0.17 -12.88
C LEU A 92 -9.35 1.22 -13.02
N LEU A 93 -10.58 1.31 -13.49
CA LEU A 93 -11.33 2.57 -13.55
C LEU A 93 -11.66 3.07 -12.15
N LEU A 94 -12.19 2.22 -11.26
CA LEU A 94 -12.49 2.58 -9.87
C LEU A 94 -11.22 2.98 -9.11
N ALA A 95 -10.10 2.29 -9.34
CA ALA A 95 -8.81 2.65 -8.79
C ALA A 95 -8.36 4.06 -9.23
N ALA A 96 -8.54 4.40 -10.50
CA ALA A 96 -8.21 5.73 -11.01
C ALA A 96 -9.12 6.82 -10.42
N ILE A 97 -10.42 6.54 -10.28
CA ILE A 97 -11.38 7.44 -9.64
C ILE A 97 -11.00 7.65 -8.17
N ALA A 98 -10.68 6.59 -7.43
CA ALA A 98 -10.27 6.70 -6.04
C ALA A 98 -8.98 7.53 -5.89
N ALA A 99 -7.95 7.26 -6.69
CA ALA A 99 -6.70 8.03 -6.68
C ALA A 99 -6.96 9.51 -6.95
N SER A 100 -7.81 9.83 -7.93
CA SER A 100 -8.18 11.22 -8.25
C SER A 100 -8.97 11.88 -7.12
N LYS A 101 -9.96 11.18 -6.55
CA LYS A 101 -10.81 11.69 -5.47
C LYS A 101 -10.01 12.08 -4.24
N TYR A 102 -9.02 11.25 -3.88
CA TYR A 102 -8.18 11.45 -2.71
C TYR A 102 -6.86 12.17 -3.03
N GLN A 103 -6.74 12.76 -4.23
CA GLN A 103 -5.62 13.60 -4.67
C GLN A 103 -4.26 12.89 -4.69
N TYR A 104 -4.24 11.59 -4.94
CA TYR A 104 -3.00 10.86 -5.15
C TYR A 104 -2.41 11.16 -6.52
N GLN A 105 -1.09 11.36 -6.57
CA GLN A 105 -0.37 11.61 -7.82
C GLN A 105 -0.32 10.36 -8.72
N PHE A 106 -0.22 9.17 -8.12
CA PHE A 106 -0.15 7.90 -8.83
C PHE A 106 -1.19 6.91 -8.30
N ILE A 107 -1.56 5.96 -9.14
CA ILE A 107 -2.46 4.87 -8.81
C ILE A 107 -1.59 3.72 -8.25
N GLY A 108 -1.70 3.42 -6.97
CA GLY A 108 -0.97 2.35 -6.27
C GLY A 108 -1.76 1.05 -6.18
N THR A 109 -1.16 0.05 -5.55
CA THR A 109 -1.77 -1.27 -5.29
C THR A 109 -2.97 -1.18 -4.36
N GLU A 110 -2.98 -0.22 -3.43
CA GLU A 110 -4.10 0.08 -2.52
C GLU A 110 -5.33 0.54 -3.28
N HIS A 111 -5.16 1.34 -4.34
CA HIS A 111 -6.26 1.74 -5.20
C HIS A 111 -6.80 0.55 -6.03
N PHE A 112 -5.92 -0.37 -6.46
CA PHE A 112 -6.35 -1.60 -7.12
C PHE A 112 -7.16 -2.49 -6.18
N LEU A 113 -6.69 -2.65 -4.94
CA LEU A 113 -7.41 -3.42 -3.94
C LEU A 113 -8.78 -2.78 -3.63
N TYR A 114 -8.82 -1.45 -3.50
CA TYR A 114 -10.08 -0.71 -3.38
C TYR A 114 -11.01 -0.99 -4.57
N GLY A 115 -10.52 -0.89 -5.80
CA GLY A 115 -11.32 -1.17 -7.00
C GLY A 115 -11.84 -2.61 -7.07
N ILE A 116 -11.12 -3.59 -6.48
CA ILE A 116 -11.60 -4.97 -6.36
C ILE A 116 -12.77 -5.05 -5.36
N VAL A 117 -12.62 -4.47 -4.17
CA VAL A 117 -13.61 -4.62 -3.09
C VAL A 117 -14.81 -3.69 -3.24
N ASP A 118 -14.70 -2.63 -4.03
CA ASP A 118 -15.78 -1.66 -4.28
C ASP A 118 -16.82 -2.16 -5.29
N GLN A 119 -16.48 -3.09 -6.18
CA GLN A 119 -17.44 -3.71 -7.09
C GLN A 119 -18.48 -4.56 -6.33
N ASP A 120 -19.67 -4.70 -6.89
CA ASP A 120 -20.72 -5.53 -6.28
C ASP A 120 -20.28 -6.99 -6.21
N GLU A 121 -19.82 -7.58 -7.30
CA GLU A 121 -19.35 -8.96 -7.36
C GLU A 121 -18.23 -9.16 -8.39
N ASN A 122 -17.19 -9.90 -8.03
CA ASN A 122 -16.13 -10.33 -8.92
C ASN A 122 -15.42 -11.60 -8.38
N ARG A 123 -14.57 -12.23 -9.21
CA ARG A 123 -13.89 -13.48 -8.83
C ARG A 123 -12.96 -13.31 -7.61
N ALA A 124 -12.26 -12.18 -7.49
CA ALA A 124 -11.40 -11.92 -6.32
C ALA A 124 -12.22 -11.87 -5.02
N LYS A 125 -13.38 -11.21 -5.01
CA LYS A 125 -14.28 -11.18 -3.83
C LYS A 125 -14.80 -12.57 -3.47
N LYS A 126 -15.13 -13.41 -4.46
CA LYS A 126 -15.54 -14.80 -4.22
C LYS A 126 -14.43 -15.59 -3.53
N ILE A 127 -13.18 -15.45 -4.00
CA ILE A 127 -12.00 -16.07 -3.37
C ILE A 127 -11.82 -15.56 -1.95
N MET A 128 -11.87 -14.25 -1.72
CA MET A 128 -11.75 -13.65 -0.38
C MET A 128 -12.78 -14.26 0.58
N ARG A 129 -14.06 -14.34 0.19
CA ARG A 129 -15.12 -14.93 1.03
C ARG A 129 -14.88 -16.41 1.34
N ARG A 130 -14.40 -17.20 0.37
CA ARG A 130 -14.01 -18.61 0.60
C ARG A 130 -12.86 -18.76 1.60
N MET A 131 -11.99 -17.74 1.65
CA MET A 131 -10.90 -17.67 2.63
C MET A 131 -11.33 -17.06 3.96
N ASN A 132 -12.65 -16.86 4.21
CA ASN A 132 -13.22 -16.19 5.37
C ASN A 132 -12.73 -14.75 5.56
N ILE A 133 -12.51 -14.04 4.47
CA ILE A 133 -12.12 -12.63 4.46
C ILE A 133 -13.31 -11.80 4.01
N GLU A 134 -13.69 -10.83 4.83
CA GLU A 134 -14.80 -9.94 4.52
C GLU A 134 -14.33 -8.73 3.69
N PRO A 135 -14.72 -8.62 2.39
CA PRO A 135 -14.27 -7.53 1.53
C PRO A 135 -14.67 -6.14 2.03
N ASN A 136 -15.79 -6.04 2.76
CA ASN A 136 -16.28 -4.77 3.30
C ASN A 136 -15.40 -4.23 4.42
N GLU A 137 -14.76 -5.08 5.22
CA GLU A 137 -13.80 -4.65 6.23
C GLU A 137 -12.53 -4.10 5.58
N ILE A 138 -12.05 -4.77 4.53
CA ILE A 138 -10.91 -4.26 3.74
C ILE A 138 -11.25 -2.90 3.14
N LYS A 139 -12.45 -2.74 2.58
CA LYS A 139 -12.91 -1.46 2.03
C LYS A 139 -12.90 -0.34 3.06
N LYS A 140 -13.43 -0.59 4.28
CA LYS A 140 -13.43 0.39 5.38
C LYS A 140 -12.02 0.81 5.77
N ASN A 141 -11.11 -0.16 5.89
CA ASN A 141 -9.71 0.10 6.21
C ASN A 141 -9.02 0.97 5.15
N LEU A 142 -9.23 0.65 3.86
CA LEU A 142 -8.69 1.43 2.76
C LEU A 142 -9.23 2.87 2.73
N LEU A 143 -10.54 3.06 2.94
CA LEU A 143 -11.14 4.39 2.99
C LEU A 143 -10.58 5.22 4.14
N SER A 144 -10.43 4.64 5.34
CA SER A 144 -9.81 5.32 6.47
C SER A 144 -8.40 5.82 6.15
N ILE A 145 -7.63 5.04 5.37
CA ILE A 145 -6.29 5.41 4.96
C ILE A 145 -6.32 6.54 3.92
N PHE A 146 -7.16 6.42 2.89
CA PHE A 146 -7.28 7.46 1.88
C PHE A 146 -7.67 8.81 2.49
N GLU A 147 -8.57 8.81 3.47
CA GLU A 147 -8.97 10.02 4.20
C GLU A 147 -7.83 10.59 5.04
N ASN A 148 -7.03 9.75 5.67
CA ASN A 148 -5.90 10.20 6.48
C ASN A 148 -4.75 10.74 5.61
N VAL A 149 -4.44 10.09 4.49
CA VAL A 149 -3.39 10.53 3.56
C VAL A 149 -3.77 11.83 2.87
N SER A 150 -5.04 12.02 2.51
CA SER A 150 -5.50 13.28 1.89
C SER A 150 -5.34 14.49 2.83
N LYS A 151 -5.30 14.28 4.14
CA LYS A 151 -5.01 15.33 5.14
C LYS A 151 -3.52 15.68 5.24
N PHE A 152 -2.63 14.82 4.73
CA PHE A 152 -1.17 14.98 4.80
C PHE A 152 -0.53 14.69 3.43
N PRO A 153 -0.68 15.58 2.44
CA PRO A 153 -0.24 15.36 1.06
C PRO A 153 1.27 15.11 0.91
N ASP A 154 2.10 15.63 1.82
CA ASP A 154 3.55 15.41 1.80
C ASP A 154 3.97 13.95 2.02
N VAL A 155 3.13 13.14 2.68
CA VAL A 155 3.40 11.72 2.93
C VAL A 155 3.14 10.87 1.66
N ALA A 156 2.12 11.23 0.89
CA ALA A 156 1.78 10.53 -0.35
C ALA A 156 2.86 10.67 -1.45
N SER A 157 3.65 11.76 -1.40
CA SER A 157 4.67 12.07 -2.42
C SER A 157 5.95 11.23 -2.27
N ARG A 158 6.26 10.67 -1.10
CA ARG A 158 7.54 10.01 -0.82
C ARG A 158 7.68 8.60 -1.40
N ASP A 159 6.62 7.83 -1.49
CA ASP A 159 6.65 6.48 -2.10
C ASP A 159 6.82 6.51 -3.63
N GLN A 160 6.78 7.71 -4.23
CA GLN A 160 6.68 7.91 -5.67
C GLN A 160 7.97 8.39 -6.33
N ILE A 161 8.97 8.82 -5.53
CA ILE A 161 10.19 9.48 -6.05
C ILE A 161 11.44 8.56 -5.98
N ARG A 162 11.32 7.33 -5.50
CA ARG A 162 12.48 6.41 -5.43
C ARG A 162 12.76 5.75 -6.77
N ASP A 163 14.03 5.87 -7.18
CA ASP A 163 14.60 5.21 -8.35
C ASP A 163 14.53 3.67 -8.21
N PRO A 164 14.26 2.90 -9.29
CA PRO A 164 14.09 1.45 -9.24
C PRO A 164 15.32 0.62 -8.82
N GLY A 165 16.44 1.26 -8.48
CA GLY A 165 17.73 0.61 -8.21
C GLY A 165 18.16 0.52 -6.74
N GLU A 166 17.45 1.13 -5.78
CA GLU A 166 17.84 1.05 -4.37
C GLU A 166 17.20 -0.14 -3.64
N PRO A 167 18.00 -0.95 -2.90
CA PRO A 167 17.48 -2.07 -2.15
C PRO A 167 16.55 -1.58 -1.04
N SER A 168 15.27 -2.03 -1.08
CA SER A 168 14.31 -1.77 -0.02
C SER A 168 14.68 -2.57 1.23
N PRO A 169 14.81 -1.96 2.41
CA PRO A 169 14.91 -2.72 3.66
C PRO A 169 13.57 -3.44 3.91
N ALA A 170 13.60 -4.74 3.97
CA ALA A 170 12.46 -5.65 3.97
C ALA A 170 11.61 -5.66 5.28
N ALA A 171 11.59 -4.59 6.08
CA ALA A 171 10.90 -4.57 7.37
C ALA A 171 10.10 -3.29 7.69
N SER A 172 10.01 -2.32 6.79
CA SER A 172 9.54 -0.97 7.15
C SER A 172 8.22 -0.53 6.50
N GLY A 173 7.55 -1.35 5.70
CA GLY A 173 6.44 -0.92 4.82
C GLY A 173 5.30 -0.12 5.47
N ALA A 174 4.77 -0.54 6.63
CA ALA A 174 3.66 0.20 7.28
C ALA A 174 4.17 1.38 8.11
N LEU A 175 5.30 1.24 8.80
CA LEU A 175 5.89 2.32 9.58
C LEU A 175 6.34 3.47 8.68
N GLU A 176 7.03 3.19 7.58
CA GLU A 176 7.46 4.21 6.60
C GLU A 176 6.26 4.93 5.96
N TYR A 177 5.12 4.26 5.83
CA TYR A 177 3.92 4.86 5.25
C TYR A 177 3.22 5.83 6.21
N PHE A 178 3.21 5.53 7.52
CA PHE A 178 2.50 6.32 8.52
C PHE A 178 3.41 7.20 9.39
N THR A 179 4.73 7.09 9.24
CA THR A 179 5.70 7.83 10.04
C THR A 179 6.70 8.56 9.18
N ILE A 180 7.33 9.58 9.76
CA ILE A 180 8.45 10.29 9.16
C ILE A 180 9.69 9.87 9.94
N ASP A 181 10.73 9.38 9.25
CA ASP A 181 12.04 9.17 9.87
C ASP A 181 12.70 10.53 10.14
N LEU A 182 12.57 10.98 11.40
CA LEU A 182 13.14 12.26 11.83
C LEU A 182 14.67 12.22 11.82
N THR A 183 15.28 11.07 12.10
CA THR A 183 16.74 10.92 12.08
C THR A 183 17.30 11.08 10.65
N GLN A 184 16.61 10.51 9.66
CA GLN A 184 16.99 10.72 8.27
C GLN A 184 16.76 12.17 7.83
N LYS A 185 15.64 12.77 8.23
CA LYS A 185 15.34 14.18 7.96
C LYS A 185 16.40 15.12 8.56
N ALA A 186 16.92 14.79 9.77
CA ALA A 186 18.02 15.53 10.39
C ALA A 186 19.33 15.40 9.60
N LYS A 187 19.70 14.18 9.18
CA LYS A 187 20.88 13.93 8.35
C LYS A 187 20.83 14.68 7.01
N ASP A 188 19.66 14.81 6.42
CA ASP A 188 19.41 15.54 5.19
C ASP A 188 19.43 17.08 5.40
N GLY A 189 19.63 17.57 6.62
CA GLY A 189 19.61 19.00 6.94
C GLY A 189 18.23 19.66 6.79
N ARG A 190 17.13 18.87 6.88
CA ARG A 190 15.75 19.32 6.68
C ARG A 190 14.99 19.59 7.99
N ILE A 191 15.69 19.62 9.11
CA ILE A 191 15.15 19.98 10.42
C ILE A 191 15.73 21.33 10.82
N ASP A 192 14.85 22.24 11.25
CA ASP A 192 15.25 23.53 11.75
C ASP A 192 16.02 23.39 13.08
N PRO A 193 17.08 24.18 13.32
CA PRO A 193 17.84 24.11 14.58
C PRO A 193 16.96 24.49 15.78
N LEU A 194 16.98 23.66 16.81
CA LEU A 194 16.24 23.92 18.05
C LEU A 194 16.98 24.94 18.89
N ILE A 195 16.34 26.09 19.11
CA ILE A 195 16.92 27.20 19.90
C ILE A 195 16.21 27.31 21.25
N GLY A 196 16.98 27.40 22.33
CA GLY A 196 16.46 27.74 23.65
C GLY A 196 15.73 26.64 24.43
N ARG A 197 15.71 25.39 23.95
CA ARG A 197 14.99 24.24 24.56
C ARG A 197 15.91 23.11 25.03
N LYS A 198 17.17 23.43 25.37
CA LYS A 198 18.17 22.45 25.78
C LYS A 198 17.77 21.63 27.03
N PRO A 199 17.21 22.21 28.10
CA PRO A 199 16.82 21.44 29.30
C PRO A 199 15.72 20.40 28.98
N GLU A 200 14.75 20.73 28.12
CA GLU A 200 13.66 19.83 27.75
C GLU A 200 14.18 18.64 26.94
N VAL A 201 15.11 18.87 26.00
CA VAL A 201 15.76 17.82 25.22
C VAL A 201 16.60 16.90 26.11
N GLU A 202 17.41 17.43 27.00
CA GLU A 202 18.21 16.65 27.97
C GLU A 202 17.32 15.76 28.84
N ARG A 203 16.18 16.30 29.28
CA ARG A 203 15.18 15.53 30.05
C ARG A 203 14.55 14.41 29.23
N LEU A 204 14.22 14.64 27.92
CA LEU A 204 13.73 13.62 27.03
C LEU A 204 14.74 12.49 26.85
N ILE A 205 16.01 12.82 26.57
CA ILE A 205 17.11 11.86 26.45
C ILE A 205 17.25 11.03 27.74
N SER A 206 17.19 11.67 28.89
CA SER A 206 17.26 11.00 30.20
C SER A 206 16.09 10.01 30.41
N ILE A 207 14.89 10.31 29.92
CA ILE A 207 13.72 9.43 30.04
C ILE A 207 13.82 8.27 29.05
N ILE A 208 14.19 8.52 27.79
CA ILE A 208 14.30 7.50 26.73
C ILE A 208 15.38 6.46 27.10
N ASN A 209 16.47 6.88 27.72
CA ASN A 209 17.57 5.99 28.13
C ASN A 209 17.27 5.14 29.39
N ARG A 210 16.10 5.25 29.99
CA ARG A 210 15.74 4.40 31.14
C ARG A 210 15.48 2.96 30.70
N ARG A 211 15.82 1.99 31.53
CA ARG A 211 15.51 0.56 31.29
C ARG A 211 14.02 0.25 31.30
N THR A 212 13.24 1.00 32.09
CA THR A 212 11.79 0.89 32.24
C THR A 212 11.17 2.28 32.26
N LYS A 213 9.90 2.41 31.84
CA LYS A 213 9.18 3.69 31.78
C LYS A 213 9.89 4.73 30.91
N ASN A 214 10.38 4.29 29.75
CA ASN A 214 11.14 5.09 28.79
C ASN A 214 10.26 5.83 27.75
N ASN A 215 8.95 5.95 28.00
CA ASN A 215 8.00 6.64 27.12
C ASN A 215 7.74 8.05 27.65
N PRO A 216 8.42 9.10 27.14
CA PRO A 216 8.17 10.47 27.56
C PRO A 216 6.87 11.00 26.95
N VAL A 217 6.17 11.85 27.69
CA VAL A 217 4.98 12.58 27.23
C VAL A 217 5.25 14.08 27.36
N LEU A 218 5.07 14.82 26.26
CA LEU A 218 5.17 16.27 26.21
C LEU A 218 3.78 16.89 26.38
N LEU A 219 3.59 17.64 27.46
CA LEU A 219 2.36 18.35 27.78
C LEU A 219 2.56 19.86 27.57
N GLY A 220 1.55 20.55 27.09
CA GLY A 220 1.56 22.00 26.90
C GLY A 220 0.47 22.45 25.93
N GLU A 221 0.24 23.75 25.86
CA GLU A 221 -0.75 24.36 24.97
C GLU A 221 -0.38 24.20 23.48
N PRO A 222 -1.33 24.31 22.55
CA PRO A 222 -1.02 24.36 21.12
C PRO A 222 -0.01 25.48 20.80
N GLY A 223 0.94 25.21 19.91
CA GLY A 223 1.92 26.20 19.44
C GLY A 223 3.15 26.41 20.32
N VAL A 224 3.28 25.80 21.52
CA VAL A 224 4.43 26.01 22.41
C VAL A 224 5.72 25.29 21.97
N GLY A 225 5.74 24.64 20.79
CA GLY A 225 6.94 24.01 20.21
C GLY A 225 7.19 22.57 20.64
N LYS A 226 6.14 21.79 21.05
CA LYS A 226 6.30 20.37 21.40
C LYS A 226 6.89 19.53 20.27
N THR A 227 6.44 19.73 19.06
CA THR A 227 6.95 19.05 17.87
C THR A 227 8.40 19.43 17.58
N ALA A 228 8.75 20.69 17.72
CA ALA A 228 10.12 21.16 17.53
C ALA A 228 11.12 20.53 18.51
N ILE A 229 10.69 20.26 19.77
CA ILE A 229 11.52 19.55 20.74
C ILE A 229 11.79 18.11 20.31
N VAL A 230 10.80 17.41 19.75
CA VAL A 230 10.96 16.04 19.23
C VAL A 230 11.83 16.03 17.97
N GLU A 231 11.64 16.98 17.08
CA GLU A 231 12.49 17.14 15.88
C GLU A 231 13.94 17.48 16.25
N GLY A 232 14.14 18.31 17.28
CA GLY A 232 15.47 18.65 17.77
C GLY A 232 16.18 17.52 18.53
N LEU A 233 15.49 16.42 18.87
CA LEU A 233 16.06 15.22 19.46
C LEU A 233 16.66 14.28 18.38
N ALA A 234 16.20 14.37 17.14
CA ALA A 234 16.60 13.50 16.03
C ALA A 234 17.98 13.86 15.45
#